data_cd573a961c1cf75cbba82338c982c507
#
_entry.id   cd573a961c1cf75cbba82338c982c507
#
_cell.length_a   1.000
_cell.length_b   1.000
_cell.length_c   1.000
_cell.angle_alpha   90.00
_cell.angle_beta   90.00
_cell.angle_gamma   90.00
#
_symmetry.space_group_name_H-M   'P 1'
#
loop_
_entity.id
_entity.type
_entity.pdbx_description
1 polymer ?
#
loop_
_entity_poly.entity_id
_entity_poly.type
_entity_poly.pdbx_seq_one_letter_code
_entity_poly.pdbx_strand_id
1 'polypeptide(L)'
;MRRLLLYTLLFLLPATLKAQEEFIEPSRFLTRFGFRQLTGGVVLLNARFDKQPDTLSFILDTGSGGISLDSLTAEYFKIKTEPSSRTIRGIAGIRNVSFINNRQLHFPGLTIDSLNFHVNDYEILTNVYGEKIDGIIGYSVLSRYIIKVNYDSSFIEFWTRGAMKYPKGGYLLKPIIHSLPVHSARVRDEKNINARFLYDMGAGLCMMLTTDFVKDSSLFKKGKKLYAKEAEGLGGKIDMHMTVTREVKLGPYRFRNVPVYVFDDAYNVTSYPYLGGLIGNDLLRRFNVILNYDKRDIYLLPNKHFNEPFDYSYSGIELYYVNGRIIIGDVAKASPAEKVGLKEGDVVVSIDKNFNQNLQQYKQALQNAGQKVSIIVSRDGQLTEYQFRVGNILKQ
;
A
#
# COMPACT_ATOMS: atom_id res chain seq x y z
N MET A 1 18.54 1.66 74.42
CA MET A 1 19.52 1.47 73.37
C MET A 1 19.40 0.19 72.56
N ARG A 2 18.72 -0.92 73.00
CA ARG A 2 18.60 -2.18 72.25
C ARG A 2 17.51 -2.18 71.12
N ARG A 3 16.59 -1.25 71.16
CA ARG A 3 15.51 -1.18 70.14
C ARG A 3 15.88 -0.34 68.91
N LEU A 4 16.88 0.47 68.94
CA LEU A 4 17.34 1.28 67.82
C LEU A 4 18.26 0.51 66.86
N LEU A 5 18.92 -0.55 67.32
CA LEU A 5 19.81 -1.38 66.54
C LEU A 5 19.03 -2.37 65.62
N LEU A 6 17.75 -2.69 65.92
CA LEU A 6 16.94 -3.61 65.11
C LEU A 6 16.38 -2.96 63.87
N TYR A 7 16.18 -1.65 63.87
CA TYR A 7 15.65 -0.91 62.70
C TYR A 7 16.72 -0.56 61.66
N THR A 8 17.98 -0.48 62.08
CA THR A 8 19.11 -0.21 61.17
C THR A 8 19.55 -1.46 60.39
N LEU A 9 19.23 -2.69 60.88
CA LEU A 9 19.59 -3.92 60.17
C LEU A 9 18.57 -4.29 59.05
N LEU A 10 17.34 -3.73 59.08
CA LEU A 10 16.34 -3.98 58.07
C LEU A 10 16.54 -3.16 56.79
N PHE A 11 17.39 -2.12 56.83
CA PHE A 11 17.65 -1.25 55.65
C PHE A 11 18.88 -1.66 54.85
N LEU A 12 19.58 -2.71 55.23
CA LEU A 12 20.81 -3.18 54.58
C LEU A 12 20.66 -4.52 53.84
N LEU A 13 19.42 -4.95 53.57
CA LEU A 13 19.23 -6.00 52.56
C LEU A 13 19.44 -5.36 51.17
N PRO A 14 20.55 -5.67 50.45
CA PRO A 14 20.66 -5.27 49.07
C PRO A 14 19.54 -5.98 48.33
N ALA A 15 18.54 -5.25 47.87
CA ALA A 15 17.62 -5.73 46.86
C ALA A 15 18.46 -6.04 45.62
N THR A 16 19.02 -7.24 45.54
CA THR A 16 19.53 -7.79 44.29
C THR A 16 18.33 -8.02 43.40
N LEU A 17 17.81 -6.95 42.82
CA LEU A 17 17.02 -7.03 41.60
C LEU A 17 17.96 -7.65 40.56
N LYS A 18 17.97 -8.98 40.46
CA LYS A 18 18.44 -9.67 39.28
C LYS A 18 17.45 -9.22 38.21
N ALA A 19 17.86 -8.24 37.39
CA ALA A 19 17.26 -8.07 36.08
C ALA A 19 17.44 -9.44 35.41
N GLN A 20 16.40 -10.24 35.32
CA GLN A 20 16.38 -11.39 34.43
C GLN A 20 16.52 -10.76 33.05
N GLU A 21 17.72 -10.84 32.47
CA GLU A 21 17.89 -10.63 31.05
C GLU A 21 17.02 -11.69 30.38
N GLU A 22 15.87 -11.24 29.86
CA GLU A 22 14.99 -12.11 29.09
C GLU A 22 15.77 -12.54 27.86
N PHE A 23 16.23 -13.79 27.85
CA PHE A 23 16.95 -14.36 26.73
C PHE A 23 15.98 -14.46 25.55
N ILE A 24 16.09 -13.52 24.61
CA ILE A 24 15.32 -13.55 23.36
C ILE A 24 16.12 -14.37 22.36
N GLU A 25 15.56 -15.50 21.94
CA GLU A 25 16.16 -16.34 20.91
C GLU A 25 16.43 -15.53 19.63
N PRO A 26 17.56 -15.79 18.96
CA PRO A 26 17.80 -15.21 17.64
C PRO A 26 16.74 -15.64 16.63
N SER A 27 16.33 -14.71 15.77
CA SER A 27 15.46 -15.04 14.64
C SER A 27 16.16 -16.00 13.67
N ARG A 28 15.42 -17.01 13.18
CA ARG A 28 15.90 -18.03 12.23
C ARG A 28 15.26 -17.80 10.87
N PHE A 29 16.06 -17.95 9.81
CA PHE A 29 15.58 -17.94 8.44
C PHE A 29 14.67 -19.12 8.19
N LEU A 30 13.53 -18.88 7.51
CA LEU A 30 12.56 -19.91 7.14
C LEU A 30 12.56 -20.17 5.64
N THR A 31 12.33 -19.12 4.85
CA THR A 31 12.26 -19.25 3.39
C THR A 31 12.54 -17.92 2.69
N ARG A 32 12.85 -18.01 1.39
CA ARG A 32 13.02 -16.90 0.46
C ARG A 32 12.43 -17.28 -0.89
N PHE A 33 11.64 -16.38 -1.47
CA PHE A 33 11.09 -16.55 -2.82
C PHE A 33 10.86 -15.22 -3.52
N GLY A 34 10.67 -15.26 -4.85
CA GLY A 34 10.45 -14.07 -5.66
C GLY A 34 9.06 -13.49 -5.50
N PHE A 35 8.94 -12.19 -5.76
CA PHE A 35 7.66 -11.50 -5.91
C PHE A 35 7.62 -10.70 -7.20
N ARG A 36 6.40 -10.38 -7.66
CA ARG A 36 6.17 -9.43 -8.74
C ARG A 36 5.76 -8.06 -8.17
N GLN A 37 6.02 -7.00 -8.93
CA GLN A 37 5.62 -5.64 -8.56
C GLN A 37 4.53 -5.17 -9.51
N LEU A 38 3.44 -4.66 -8.95
CA LEU A 38 2.40 -3.94 -9.65
C LEU A 38 2.72 -2.44 -9.69
N THR A 39 1.89 -1.65 -10.36
CA THR A 39 2.00 -0.18 -10.38
C THR A 39 2.19 0.38 -8.95
N GLY A 40 3.09 1.37 -8.80
CA GLY A 40 3.46 1.91 -7.49
C GLY A 40 4.29 0.97 -6.62
N GLY A 41 4.82 -0.12 -7.22
CA GLY A 41 5.69 -1.10 -6.55
C GLY A 41 4.96 -2.04 -5.58
N VAL A 42 3.63 -2.10 -5.62
CA VAL A 42 2.83 -3.00 -4.78
C VAL A 42 3.30 -4.44 -4.99
N VAL A 43 3.56 -5.14 -3.88
CA VAL A 43 4.13 -6.48 -3.89
C VAL A 43 3.04 -7.52 -4.09
N LEU A 44 3.17 -8.34 -5.13
CA LEU A 44 2.28 -9.45 -5.45
C LEU A 44 3.00 -10.77 -5.18
N LEU A 45 2.46 -11.56 -4.27
CA LEU A 45 2.98 -12.86 -3.84
C LEU A 45 2.14 -13.99 -4.41
N ASN A 46 2.81 -15.07 -4.80
CA ASN A 46 2.16 -16.30 -5.22
C ASN A 46 2.13 -17.31 -4.08
N ALA A 47 0.96 -17.90 -3.81
CA ALA A 47 0.79 -18.94 -2.79
C ALA A 47 -0.32 -19.91 -3.19
N ARG A 48 -0.31 -21.13 -2.63
CA ARG A 48 -1.41 -22.08 -2.77
C ARG A 48 -2.27 -22.06 -1.50
N PHE A 49 -3.55 -22.22 -1.69
CA PHE A 49 -4.55 -22.22 -0.62
C PHE A 49 -4.96 -23.66 -0.30
N ASP A 50 -4.79 -24.09 0.95
CA ASP A 50 -5.09 -25.44 1.40
C ASP A 50 -4.49 -26.53 0.46
N LYS A 51 -5.31 -27.48 0.05
CA LYS A 51 -4.95 -28.56 -0.90
C LYS A 51 -5.27 -28.20 -2.35
N GLN A 52 -5.66 -26.96 -2.63
CA GLN A 52 -6.00 -26.55 -3.99
C GLN A 52 -4.74 -26.56 -4.88
N PRO A 53 -4.85 -27.03 -6.14
CA PRO A 53 -3.70 -27.13 -7.03
C PRO A 53 -3.26 -25.77 -7.56
N ASP A 54 -4.19 -24.81 -7.64
CA ASP A 54 -3.97 -23.52 -8.28
C ASP A 54 -3.07 -22.61 -7.42
N THR A 55 -2.26 -21.84 -8.10
CA THR A 55 -1.46 -20.78 -7.50
C THR A 55 -2.25 -19.49 -7.53
N LEU A 56 -2.47 -18.92 -6.37
CA LEU A 56 -3.21 -17.67 -6.16
C LEU A 56 -2.28 -16.47 -6.01
N SER A 57 -2.76 -15.30 -6.37
CA SER A 57 -2.04 -14.03 -6.30
C SER A 57 -2.54 -13.15 -5.15
N PHE A 58 -1.65 -12.84 -4.22
CA PHE A 58 -1.97 -12.04 -3.03
C PHE A 58 -1.17 -10.74 -2.98
N ILE A 59 -1.82 -9.63 -2.69
CA ILE A 59 -1.16 -8.37 -2.37
C ILE A 59 -0.61 -8.44 -0.94
N LEU A 60 0.66 -8.07 -0.75
CA LEU A 60 1.24 -7.82 0.58
C LEU A 60 0.86 -6.41 1.03
N ASP A 61 0.10 -6.32 2.10
CA ASP A 61 -0.54 -5.06 2.51
C ASP A 61 -0.40 -4.82 4.02
N THR A 62 0.39 -3.83 4.39
CA THR A 62 0.52 -3.41 5.79
C THR A 62 -0.64 -2.55 6.26
N GLY A 63 -1.47 -2.05 5.35
CA GLY A 63 -2.73 -1.35 5.63
C GLY A 63 -3.92 -2.27 5.92
N SER A 64 -3.72 -3.60 5.79
CA SER A 64 -4.76 -4.60 6.06
C SER A 64 -4.63 -5.21 7.45
N GLY A 65 -5.70 -5.15 8.24
CA GLY A 65 -5.77 -5.71 9.60
C GLY A 65 -5.90 -7.23 9.68
N GLY A 66 -5.92 -7.95 8.56
CA GLY A 66 -6.17 -9.40 8.52
C GLY A 66 -5.48 -10.13 7.38
N ILE A 67 -6.13 -11.16 6.92
CA ILE A 67 -5.87 -11.86 5.67
C ILE A 67 -7.21 -12.11 4.97
N SER A 68 -7.24 -12.09 3.65
CA SER A 68 -8.48 -12.22 2.92
C SER A 68 -8.34 -13.11 1.68
N LEU A 69 -9.47 -13.63 1.24
CA LEU A 69 -9.64 -14.35 -0.02
C LEU A 69 -10.71 -13.65 -0.86
N ASP A 70 -10.51 -13.62 -2.17
CA ASP A 70 -11.50 -13.11 -3.10
C ASP A 70 -12.75 -13.97 -3.14
N SER A 71 -13.92 -13.35 -3.25
CA SER A 71 -15.21 -14.04 -3.25
C SER A 71 -15.39 -14.97 -4.44
N LEU A 72 -14.96 -14.55 -5.64
CA LEU A 72 -15.02 -15.41 -6.84
C LEU A 72 -14.03 -16.58 -6.72
N THR A 73 -12.88 -16.39 -6.10
CA THR A 73 -11.92 -17.46 -5.82
C THR A 73 -12.48 -18.46 -4.81
N ALA A 74 -13.17 -17.99 -3.76
CA ALA A 74 -13.84 -18.85 -2.79
C ALA A 74 -14.97 -19.66 -3.45
N GLU A 75 -15.75 -19.05 -4.33
CA GLU A 75 -16.80 -19.71 -5.11
C GLU A 75 -16.22 -20.75 -6.08
N TYR A 76 -15.16 -20.40 -6.83
CA TYR A 76 -14.46 -21.31 -7.75
C TYR A 76 -14.02 -22.59 -7.04
N PHE A 77 -13.46 -22.48 -5.84
CA PHE A 77 -13.07 -23.63 -5.02
C PHE A 77 -14.23 -24.27 -4.25
N LYS A 78 -15.46 -23.77 -4.40
CA LYS A 78 -16.65 -24.24 -3.69
C LYS A 78 -16.46 -24.28 -2.15
N ILE A 79 -15.78 -23.26 -1.63
CA ILE A 79 -15.52 -23.16 -0.20
C ILE A 79 -16.75 -22.56 0.50
N LYS A 80 -17.25 -23.27 1.50
CA LYS A 80 -18.36 -22.75 2.32
C LYS A 80 -17.84 -21.60 3.19
N THR A 81 -18.49 -20.45 3.07
CA THR A 81 -18.23 -19.26 3.88
C THR A 81 -19.20 -19.18 5.06
N GLU A 82 -18.74 -18.62 6.16
CA GLU A 82 -19.55 -18.33 7.35
C GLU A 82 -19.95 -16.85 7.34
N PRO A 83 -21.24 -16.52 7.21
CA PRO A 83 -21.70 -15.13 7.28
C PRO A 83 -21.32 -14.46 8.59
N SER A 84 -21.03 -13.17 8.57
CA SER A 84 -20.66 -12.41 9.75
C SER A 84 -21.31 -11.02 9.73
N SER A 85 -21.58 -10.49 10.92
CA SER A 85 -21.96 -9.08 11.11
C SER A 85 -20.76 -8.13 11.11
N ARG A 86 -19.53 -8.66 11.01
CA ARG A 86 -18.33 -7.83 10.96
C ARG A 86 -18.23 -7.10 9.64
N THR A 87 -17.72 -5.89 9.72
CA THR A 87 -17.48 -5.05 8.55
C THR A 87 -15.99 -4.79 8.38
N ILE A 88 -15.58 -4.64 7.13
CA ILE A 88 -14.29 -4.03 6.78
C ILE A 88 -14.54 -2.63 6.21
N ARG A 89 -13.59 -1.76 6.43
CA ARG A 89 -13.65 -0.37 5.99
C ARG A 89 -12.53 -0.12 5.00
N GLY A 90 -12.88 0.31 3.81
CA GLY A 90 -11.97 0.77 2.77
C GLY A 90 -12.18 2.26 2.47
N ILE A 91 -11.30 2.84 1.65
CA ILE A 91 -11.34 4.28 1.32
C ILE A 91 -12.64 4.70 0.61
N ALA A 92 -13.29 3.77 -0.09
CA ALA A 92 -14.50 4.03 -0.87
C ALA A 92 -15.75 3.35 -0.32
N GLY A 93 -15.70 2.73 0.87
CA GLY A 93 -16.91 2.11 1.44
C GLY A 93 -16.69 1.21 2.64
N ILE A 94 -17.80 0.78 3.20
CA ILE A 94 -17.86 -0.21 4.27
C ILE A 94 -18.62 -1.43 3.73
N ARG A 95 -18.07 -2.63 3.94
CA ARG A 95 -18.68 -3.88 3.47
C ARG A 95 -18.74 -4.92 4.58
N ASN A 96 -19.84 -5.68 4.61
CA ASN A 96 -19.93 -6.89 5.44
C ASN A 96 -19.03 -7.96 4.84
N VAL A 97 -18.42 -8.76 5.71
CA VAL A 97 -17.55 -9.86 5.28
C VAL A 97 -18.04 -11.20 5.83
N SER A 98 -17.82 -12.25 5.06
CA SER A 98 -17.92 -13.63 5.53
C SER A 98 -16.54 -14.13 5.93
N PHE A 99 -16.47 -15.26 6.63
CA PHE A 99 -15.19 -15.85 7.04
C PHE A 99 -15.04 -17.28 6.52
N ILE A 100 -13.78 -17.67 6.33
CA ILE A 100 -13.35 -19.04 6.13
C ILE A 100 -12.27 -19.29 7.18
N ASN A 101 -12.58 -20.16 8.15
CA ASN A 101 -11.74 -20.34 9.32
C ASN A 101 -10.78 -21.50 9.19
N ASN A 102 -9.65 -21.42 9.91
CA ASN A 102 -8.66 -22.47 10.10
C ASN A 102 -8.11 -23.04 8.78
N ARG A 103 -7.57 -22.16 7.92
CA ARG A 103 -7.01 -22.52 6.62
C ARG A 103 -5.50 -22.42 6.61
N GLN A 104 -4.91 -22.98 5.53
CA GLN A 104 -3.47 -22.98 5.28
C GLN A 104 -3.13 -22.16 4.05
N LEU A 105 -1.99 -21.50 4.10
CA LEU A 105 -1.38 -20.84 2.96
C LEU A 105 0.02 -21.38 2.75
N HIS A 106 0.29 -21.87 1.55
CA HIS A 106 1.56 -22.55 1.21
C HIS A 106 2.40 -21.66 0.29
N PHE A 107 3.53 -21.21 0.81
CA PHE A 107 4.60 -20.57 0.05
C PHE A 107 5.70 -21.59 -0.25
N PRO A 108 6.65 -21.31 -1.16
CA PRO A 108 7.85 -22.12 -1.31
C PRO A 108 8.58 -22.27 0.02
N GLY A 109 8.67 -23.50 0.54
CA GLY A 109 9.36 -23.82 1.79
C GLY A 109 8.70 -23.35 3.09
N LEU A 110 7.47 -22.82 3.06
CA LEU A 110 6.76 -22.37 4.25
C LEU A 110 5.26 -22.63 4.13
N THR A 111 4.70 -23.33 5.11
CA THR A 111 3.25 -23.44 5.30
C THR A 111 2.84 -22.62 6.51
N ILE A 112 1.80 -21.81 6.36
CA ILE A 112 1.23 -21.00 7.43
C ILE A 112 -0.16 -21.54 7.75
N ASP A 113 -0.31 -22.09 8.95
CA ASP A 113 -1.53 -22.73 9.42
C ASP A 113 -2.44 -21.77 10.20
N SER A 114 -3.65 -22.25 10.48
CA SER A 114 -4.61 -21.58 11.36
C SER A 114 -4.85 -20.13 10.97
N LEU A 115 -5.07 -19.89 9.69
CA LEU A 115 -5.44 -18.60 9.14
C LEU A 115 -6.98 -18.51 9.02
N ASN A 116 -7.53 -17.38 9.48
CA ASN A 116 -8.93 -17.04 9.31
C ASN A 116 -9.04 -15.94 8.26
N PHE A 117 -9.50 -16.33 7.08
CA PHE A 117 -9.68 -15.41 5.95
C PHE A 117 -11.02 -14.74 6.04
N HIS A 118 -11.07 -13.44 5.90
CA HIS A 118 -12.31 -12.79 5.52
C HIS A 118 -12.46 -12.83 3.99
N VAL A 119 -13.68 -13.03 3.54
CA VAL A 119 -14.00 -13.09 2.11
C VAL A 119 -14.55 -11.75 1.68
N ASN A 120 -13.99 -11.21 0.63
CA ASN A 120 -14.35 -9.93 0.05
C ASN A 120 -14.21 -9.97 -1.47
N ASP A 121 -14.92 -9.11 -2.16
CA ASP A 121 -14.84 -8.95 -3.61
C ASP A 121 -13.63 -8.08 -3.97
N TYR A 122 -12.71 -8.64 -4.76
CA TYR A 122 -11.51 -7.97 -5.28
C TYR A 122 -11.52 -7.78 -6.80
N GLU A 123 -12.69 -7.89 -7.45
CA GLU A 123 -12.82 -7.64 -8.88
C GLU A 123 -12.29 -6.24 -9.24
N ILE A 124 -12.58 -5.25 -8.40
CA ILE A 124 -12.11 -3.88 -8.61
C ILE A 124 -10.58 -3.78 -8.63
N LEU A 125 -9.87 -4.48 -7.75
CA LEU A 125 -8.41 -4.51 -7.75
C LEU A 125 -7.87 -5.27 -8.96
N THR A 126 -8.53 -6.36 -9.35
CA THR A 126 -8.23 -7.11 -10.56
C THR A 126 -8.32 -6.20 -11.79
N ASN A 127 -9.37 -5.41 -11.86
CA ASN A 127 -9.59 -4.46 -12.97
C ASN A 127 -8.54 -3.34 -12.97
N VAL A 128 -8.17 -2.82 -11.80
CA VAL A 128 -7.14 -1.77 -11.65
C VAL A 128 -5.77 -2.24 -12.06
N TYR A 129 -5.39 -3.46 -11.68
CA TYR A 129 -4.05 -3.99 -11.97
C TYR A 129 -3.97 -4.78 -13.28
N GLY A 130 -5.11 -5.21 -13.84
CA GLY A 130 -5.15 -6.05 -15.04
C GLY A 130 -4.62 -7.47 -14.79
N GLU A 131 -4.53 -7.86 -13.53
CA GLU A 131 -4.10 -9.17 -13.07
C GLU A 131 -5.03 -9.64 -11.96
N LYS A 132 -5.37 -10.93 -11.96
CA LYS A 132 -6.25 -11.47 -10.93
C LYS A 132 -5.65 -11.32 -9.55
N ILE A 133 -6.39 -10.70 -8.66
CA ILE A 133 -6.07 -10.56 -7.24
C ILE A 133 -6.98 -11.50 -6.46
N ASP A 134 -6.39 -12.57 -5.91
CA ASP A 134 -7.11 -13.58 -5.17
C ASP A 134 -7.23 -13.28 -3.67
N GLY A 135 -6.52 -12.25 -3.19
CA GLY A 135 -6.62 -11.85 -1.81
C GLY A 135 -5.53 -10.88 -1.35
N ILE A 136 -5.56 -10.61 -0.05
CA ILE A 136 -4.63 -9.69 0.61
C ILE A 136 -4.01 -10.38 1.81
N ILE A 137 -2.68 -10.26 1.94
CA ILE A 137 -1.89 -10.72 3.09
C ILE A 137 -1.53 -9.51 3.94
N GLY A 138 -2.16 -9.41 5.11
CA GLY A 138 -1.94 -8.33 6.08
C GLY A 138 -1.53 -8.86 7.46
N TYR A 139 -2.01 -8.20 8.50
CA TYR A 139 -1.61 -8.38 9.89
C TYR A 139 -1.62 -9.85 10.36
N SER A 140 -2.57 -10.67 9.92
CA SER A 140 -2.66 -12.09 10.32
C SER A 140 -1.38 -12.88 10.01
N VAL A 141 -0.61 -12.49 9.00
CA VAL A 141 0.69 -13.08 8.63
C VAL A 141 1.83 -12.21 9.14
N LEU A 142 1.76 -10.89 8.93
CA LEU A 142 2.81 -9.93 9.31
C LEU A 142 3.14 -9.98 10.80
N SER A 143 2.13 -10.26 11.65
CA SER A 143 2.33 -10.38 13.09
C SER A 143 3.01 -11.68 13.54
N ARG A 144 3.09 -12.70 12.67
CA ARG A 144 3.65 -14.02 13.02
C ARG A 144 5.13 -14.18 12.67
N TYR A 145 5.64 -13.34 11.74
CA TYR A 145 6.97 -13.46 11.18
C TYR A 145 7.70 -12.12 11.13
N ILE A 146 9.03 -12.17 11.07
CA ILE A 146 9.79 -11.04 10.58
C ILE A 146 9.90 -11.21 9.06
N ILE A 147 9.50 -10.18 8.32
CA ILE A 147 9.43 -10.20 6.86
C ILE A 147 10.41 -9.18 6.30
N LYS A 148 11.30 -9.62 5.38
CA LYS A 148 12.20 -8.73 4.66
C LYS A 148 11.76 -8.66 3.21
N VAL A 149 11.45 -7.46 2.74
CA VAL A 149 11.09 -7.17 1.35
C VAL A 149 12.28 -6.48 0.69
N ASN A 150 12.90 -7.15 -0.27
CA ASN A 150 14.05 -6.65 -1.01
C ASN A 150 13.61 -6.27 -2.43
N TYR A 151 13.45 -4.96 -2.68
CA TYR A 151 13.06 -4.43 -3.99
C TYR A 151 14.19 -4.41 -5.00
N ASP A 152 15.47 -4.47 -4.56
CA ASP A 152 16.61 -4.54 -5.48
C ASP A 152 16.63 -5.84 -6.28
N SER A 153 16.25 -6.93 -5.65
CA SER A 153 16.28 -8.28 -6.21
C SER A 153 14.91 -8.93 -6.36
N SER A 154 13.83 -8.23 -5.98
CA SER A 154 12.45 -8.71 -5.99
C SER A 154 12.26 -10.03 -5.23
N PHE A 155 12.89 -10.14 -4.04
CA PHE A 155 12.75 -11.28 -3.15
C PHE A 155 12.15 -10.86 -1.80
N ILE A 156 11.33 -11.77 -1.25
CA ILE A 156 10.80 -11.69 0.11
C ILE A 156 11.39 -12.83 0.94
N GLU A 157 11.73 -12.53 2.20
CA GLU A 157 12.21 -13.51 3.16
C GLU A 157 11.30 -13.54 4.38
N PHE A 158 11.06 -14.74 4.89
CA PHE A 158 10.36 -14.99 6.14
C PHE A 158 11.33 -15.52 7.19
N TRP A 159 11.21 -14.98 8.39
CA TRP A 159 12.05 -15.35 9.54
C TRP A 159 11.15 -15.57 10.76
N THR A 160 11.56 -16.45 11.69
CA THR A 160 10.88 -16.58 12.99
C THR A 160 10.94 -15.27 13.75
N ARG A 161 10.01 -15.04 14.67
CA ARG A 161 10.15 -14.00 15.69
C ARG A 161 11.44 -14.22 16.49
N GLY A 162 11.95 -13.17 17.10
CA GLY A 162 13.16 -13.24 17.91
C GLY A 162 14.07 -12.03 17.71
N ALA A 163 15.28 -12.11 18.27
CA ALA A 163 16.27 -11.06 18.10
C ALA A 163 16.80 -11.05 16.67
N MET A 164 16.73 -9.88 16.00
CA MET A 164 17.25 -9.68 14.66
C MET A 164 18.25 -8.55 14.63
N LYS A 165 19.40 -8.80 14.01
CA LYS A 165 20.38 -7.75 13.72
C LYS A 165 20.02 -7.09 12.39
N TYR A 166 19.73 -5.79 12.44
CA TYR A 166 19.45 -5.01 11.23
C TYR A 166 20.76 -4.68 10.49
N PRO A 167 20.76 -4.64 9.14
CA PRO A 167 21.92 -4.23 8.34
C PRO A 167 22.39 -2.81 8.69
N LYS A 168 23.65 -2.48 8.43
CA LYS A 168 24.14 -1.09 8.54
C LYS A 168 23.62 -0.22 7.38
N GLY A 169 23.51 1.08 7.60
CA GLY A 169 23.16 2.06 6.55
C GLY A 169 21.68 2.40 6.43
N GLY A 170 20.80 1.71 7.16
CA GLY A 170 19.38 2.02 7.21
C GLY A 170 18.97 2.76 8.48
N TYR A 171 17.67 2.96 8.64
CA TYR A 171 17.07 3.64 9.78
C TYR A 171 15.90 2.84 10.36
N LEU A 172 15.87 2.74 11.67
CA LEU A 172 14.83 2.04 12.41
C LEU A 172 13.73 3.01 12.83
N LEU A 173 12.54 2.79 12.29
CA LEU A 173 11.31 3.42 12.76
C LEU A 173 10.71 2.57 13.88
N LYS A 174 10.11 3.23 14.87
CA LYS A 174 9.35 2.63 15.98
C LYS A 174 7.88 3.02 15.86
N PRO A 175 7.11 2.41 14.96
CA PRO A 175 5.70 2.72 14.78
C PRO A 175 4.86 2.26 15.98
N ILE A 176 3.71 2.90 16.16
CA ILE A 176 2.62 2.37 16.98
C ILE A 176 1.98 1.29 16.12
N ILE A 177 1.97 0.05 16.59
CA ILE A 177 1.31 -1.07 15.91
C ILE A 177 0.30 -1.68 16.88
N HIS A 178 -0.98 -1.57 16.55
CA HIS A 178 -2.04 -2.41 17.11
C HIS A 178 -2.33 -3.56 16.14
N SER A 179 -2.74 -3.23 14.93
CA SER A 179 -2.80 -4.11 13.75
C SER A 179 -2.14 -3.45 12.54
N LEU A 180 -2.21 -2.13 12.44
CA LEU A 180 -1.69 -1.33 11.35
C LEU A 180 -0.53 -0.45 11.84
N PRO A 181 0.54 -0.28 11.05
CA PRO A 181 1.71 0.49 11.46
C PRO A 181 1.49 1.98 11.26
N VAL A 182 1.46 2.72 12.36
CA VAL A 182 1.32 4.18 12.38
C VAL A 182 2.60 4.82 12.88
N HIS A 183 3.17 5.74 12.11
CA HIS A 183 4.35 6.49 12.52
C HIS A 183 4.27 7.95 12.08
N SER A 184 5.02 8.80 12.76
CA SER A 184 5.10 10.23 12.42
C SER A 184 5.95 10.43 11.17
N ALA A 185 5.51 11.33 10.31
CA ALA A 185 6.29 11.88 9.21
C ALA A 185 6.08 13.38 9.13
N ARG A 186 7.05 14.07 8.54
CA ARG A 186 6.96 15.51 8.32
C ARG A 186 6.60 15.80 6.86
N VAL A 187 5.56 16.58 6.66
CA VAL A 187 5.14 17.07 5.35
C VAL A 187 5.30 18.58 5.32
N ARG A 188 5.92 19.11 4.28
CA ARG A 188 6.14 20.54 4.11
C ARG A 188 5.71 21.01 2.73
N ASP A 189 4.85 21.99 2.71
CA ASP A 189 4.57 22.82 1.52
C ASP A 189 4.61 24.30 1.91
N GLU A 190 3.49 24.97 2.13
CA GLU A 190 3.44 26.30 2.75
C GLU A 190 3.77 26.21 4.24
N LYS A 191 3.18 25.26 4.93
CA LYS A 191 3.47 24.95 6.33
C LYS A 191 4.35 23.70 6.45
N ASN A 192 4.99 23.58 7.60
CA ASN A 192 5.82 22.43 7.97
C ASN A 192 5.13 21.68 9.09
N ILE A 193 4.51 20.56 8.76
CA ILE A 193 3.62 19.81 9.64
C ILE A 193 4.24 18.47 9.97
N ASN A 194 4.26 18.13 11.26
CA ASN A 194 4.58 16.79 11.73
C ASN A 194 3.28 16.12 12.19
N ALA A 195 2.90 15.03 11.53
CA ALA A 195 1.66 14.31 11.82
C ALA A 195 1.88 12.80 11.73
N ARG A 196 0.90 12.04 12.19
CA ARG A 196 0.90 10.57 12.09
C ARG A 196 0.27 10.14 10.77
N PHE A 197 0.84 9.10 10.18
CA PHE A 197 0.38 8.48 8.94
C PHE A 197 0.40 6.97 9.08
N LEU A 198 -0.53 6.30 8.41
CA LEU A 198 -0.47 4.87 8.17
C LEU A 198 0.65 4.59 7.16
N TYR A 199 1.48 3.58 7.42
CA TYR A 199 2.48 3.09 6.46
C TYR A 199 1.89 1.90 5.71
N ASP A 200 1.54 2.12 4.47
CA ASP A 200 0.71 1.21 3.68
C ASP A 200 1.43 0.73 2.41
N MET A 201 1.91 -0.53 2.45
CA MET A 201 2.58 -1.16 1.31
C MET A 201 1.60 -1.70 0.27
N GLY A 202 0.29 -1.75 0.57
CA GLY A 202 -0.77 -2.11 -0.36
C GLY A 202 -1.22 -0.94 -1.25
N ALA A 203 -0.94 0.30 -0.86
CA ALA A 203 -1.31 1.51 -1.61
C ALA A 203 -0.23 1.91 -2.62
N GLY A 204 -0.49 1.74 -3.92
CA GLY A 204 0.47 1.98 -5.03
C GLY A 204 0.68 3.45 -5.38
N LEU A 205 0.74 4.34 -4.41
CA LEU A 205 0.97 5.78 -4.55
C LEU A 205 2.00 6.28 -3.54
N CYS A 206 2.45 7.55 -3.65
CA CYS A 206 3.41 8.10 -2.69
C CYS A 206 2.77 8.42 -1.34
N MET A 207 1.68 9.19 -1.34
CA MET A 207 1.04 9.68 -0.13
C MET A 207 -0.41 10.09 -0.39
N MET A 208 -1.31 9.77 0.54
CA MET A 208 -2.66 10.32 0.60
C MET A 208 -2.82 11.19 1.83
N LEU A 209 -3.50 12.32 1.67
CA LEU A 209 -3.82 13.27 2.72
C LEU A 209 -5.34 13.46 2.79
N THR A 210 -5.91 13.48 3.97
CA THR A 210 -7.35 13.80 4.08
C THR A 210 -7.57 15.30 3.84
N THR A 211 -8.73 15.63 3.28
CA THR A 211 -9.14 17.01 3.06
C THR A 211 -9.14 17.82 4.36
N ASP A 212 -9.60 17.22 5.46
CA ASP A 212 -9.61 17.86 6.77
C ASP A 212 -8.19 18.15 7.29
N PHE A 213 -7.28 17.18 7.17
CA PHE A 213 -5.88 17.41 7.54
C PHE A 213 -5.27 18.59 6.76
N VAL A 214 -5.50 18.64 5.45
CA VAL A 214 -4.97 19.71 4.60
C VAL A 214 -5.54 21.07 4.98
N LYS A 215 -6.85 21.15 5.25
CA LYS A 215 -7.54 22.39 5.67
C LYS A 215 -7.07 22.88 7.04
N ASP A 216 -7.17 22.02 8.05
CA ASP A 216 -6.90 22.39 9.44
C ASP A 216 -5.43 22.75 9.66
N SER A 217 -4.51 22.03 9.01
CA SER A 217 -3.08 22.34 9.09
C SER A 217 -2.67 23.52 8.21
N SER A 218 -3.52 23.99 7.31
CA SER A 218 -3.16 24.98 6.27
C SER A 218 -1.89 24.58 5.51
N LEU A 219 -1.75 23.27 5.19
CA LEU A 219 -0.56 22.71 4.57
C LEU A 219 -0.22 23.39 3.25
N PHE A 220 -1.22 23.63 2.40
CA PHE A 220 -1.05 24.25 1.09
C PHE A 220 -1.44 25.73 1.12
N LYS A 221 -0.76 26.53 0.29
CA LYS A 221 -1.16 27.92 0.05
C LYS A 221 -2.53 27.99 -0.63
N LYS A 222 -3.26 29.08 -0.40
CA LYS A 222 -4.51 29.38 -1.12
C LYS A 222 -4.26 29.39 -2.63
N GLY A 223 -5.12 28.71 -3.40
CA GLY A 223 -4.98 28.62 -4.85
C GLY A 223 -3.95 27.58 -5.34
N LYS A 224 -3.49 26.67 -4.47
CA LYS A 224 -2.70 25.51 -4.88
C LYS A 224 -3.45 24.74 -5.95
N LYS A 225 -2.80 24.49 -7.09
CA LYS A 225 -3.42 23.76 -8.20
C LYS A 225 -3.60 22.29 -7.83
N LEU A 226 -4.81 21.82 -8.00
CA LEU A 226 -5.23 20.45 -7.77
C LEU A 226 -5.74 19.88 -9.10
N TYR A 227 -5.36 18.63 -9.39
CA TYR A 227 -5.73 17.92 -10.60
C TYR A 227 -6.69 16.81 -10.22
N ALA A 228 -7.89 16.82 -10.77
CA ALA A 228 -8.90 15.81 -10.52
C ALA A 228 -8.42 14.43 -11.01
N LYS A 229 -8.67 13.42 -10.24
CA LYS A 229 -8.33 12.03 -10.53
C LYS A 229 -9.31 11.11 -9.84
N GLU A 230 -9.87 10.15 -10.54
CA GLU A 230 -10.56 9.03 -9.92
C GLU A 230 -9.53 7.97 -9.47
N ALA A 231 -9.80 7.32 -8.38
CA ALA A 231 -9.06 6.13 -7.95
C ALA A 231 -10.04 5.09 -7.46
N GLU A 232 -9.59 3.85 -7.45
CA GLU A 232 -10.37 2.73 -6.94
C GLU A 232 -9.65 2.07 -5.79
N GLY A 233 -10.43 1.61 -4.84
CA GLY A 233 -9.92 0.89 -3.68
C GLY A 233 -11.01 0.01 -3.09
N LEU A 234 -10.72 -0.59 -1.94
CA LEU A 234 -11.71 -1.38 -1.25
C LEU A 234 -12.95 -0.52 -0.93
N GLY A 235 -14.10 -0.96 -1.45
CA GLY A 235 -15.37 -0.26 -1.31
C GLY A 235 -15.89 0.38 -2.61
N GLY A 236 -15.04 0.64 -3.61
CA GLY A 236 -15.43 1.22 -4.90
C GLY A 236 -14.52 2.32 -5.40
N LYS A 237 -15.10 3.24 -6.15
CA LYS A 237 -14.45 4.42 -6.71
C LYS A 237 -14.46 5.59 -5.74
N ILE A 238 -13.44 6.43 -5.81
CA ILE A 238 -13.31 7.64 -5.01
C ILE A 238 -12.69 8.78 -5.83
N ASP A 239 -13.26 9.96 -5.70
CA ASP A 239 -12.70 11.18 -6.27
C ASP A 239 -11.54 11.68 -5.41
N MET A 240 -10.43 11.94 -6.05
CA MET A 240 -9.23 12.49 -5.44
C MET A 240 -8.72 13.69 -6.21
N HIS A 241 -7.84 14.43 -5.57
CA HIS A 241 -7.11 15.51 -6.21
C HIS A 241 -5.62 15.30 -6.07
N MET A 242 -4.91 15.26 -7.19
CA MET A 242 -3.46 15.11 -7.21
C MET A 242 -2.77 16.49 -7.20
N THR A 243 -1.70 16.61 -6.42
CA THR A 243 -0.81 17.78 -6.41
C THR A 243 0.59 17.35 -6.00
N VAL A 244 1.50 18.31 -5.85
CA VAL A 244 2.89 18.05 -5.42
C VAL A 244 3.15 18.83 -4.12
N THR A 245 3.63 18.15 -3.07
CA THR A 245 4.15 18.80 -1.87
C THR A 245 5.65 19.01 -1.97
N ARG A 246 6.17 20.10 -1.40
CA ARG A 246 7.59 20.45 -1.52
C ARG A 246 8.53 19.43 -0.88
N GLU A 247 8.10 18.82 0.24
CA GLU A 247 8.95 17.86 0.96
C GLU A 247 8.14 16.88 1.81
N VAL A 248 8.58 15.63 1.81
CA VAL A 248 8.17 14.61 2.80
C VAL A 248 9.44 14.08 3.46
N LYS A 249 9.43 13.96 4.79
CA LYS A 249 10.56 13.42 5.56
C LYS A 249 10.13 12.21 6.40
N LEU A 250 10.78 11.07 6.14
CA LEU A 250 10.62 9.81 6.88
C LEU A 250 11.90 9.54 7.69
N GLY A 251 11.86 9.67 9.01
CA GLY A 251 13.07 9.59 9.82
C GLY A 251 14.14 10.58 9.32
N PRO A 252 15.35 10.14 8.96
CA PRO A 252 16.40 11.00 8.40
C PRO A 252 16.21 11.29 6.91
N TYR A 253 15.41 10.49 6.19
CA TYR A 253 15.28 10.54 4.74
C TYR A 253 14.35 11.66 4.29
N ARG A 254 14.78 12.40 3.26
CA ARG A 254 14.09 13.57 2.74
C ARG A 254 13.81 13.39 1.25
N PHE A 255 12.53 13.50 0.90
CA PHE A 255 12.05 13.47 -0.48
C PHE A 255 11.50 14.85 -0.86
N ARG A 256 11.86 15.34 -2.04
CA ARG A 256 11.42 16.66 -2.54
C ARG A 256 10.41 16.47 -3.66
N ASN A 257 9.49 17.44 -3.76
CA ASN A 257 8.47 17.47 -4.81
C ASN A 257 7.68 16.15 -4.89
N VAL A 258 7.15 15.71 -3.77
CA VAL A 258 6.47 14.42 -3.68
C VAL A 258 5.03 14.56 -4.19
N PRO A 259 4.59 13.75 -5.17
CA PRO A 259 3.18 13.67 -5.55
C PRO A 259 2.33 13.23 -4.38
N VAL A 260 1.22 13.91 -4.14
CA VAL A 260 0.28 13.58 -3.07
C VAL A 260 -1.14 13.64 -3.59
N TYR A 261 -1.99 12.82 -3.02
CA TYR A 261 -3.41 12.75 -3.32
C TYR A 261 -4.19 13.29 -2.14
N VAL A 262 -5.11 14.20 -2.38
CA VAL A 262 -6.03 14.74 -1.37
C VAL A 262 -7.40 14.11 -1.62
N PHE A 263 -8.00 13.52 -0.59
CA PHE A 263 -9.28 12.85 -0.68
C PHE A 263 -10.18 13.18 0.49
N ASP A 264 -11.48 13.04 0.29
CA ASP A 264 -12.47 13.16 1.35
C ASP A 264 -12.65 11.80 2.04
N ASP A 265 -12.26 11.72 3.31
CA ASP A 265 -12.32 10.47 4.10
C ASP A 265 -13.73 10.25 4.66
N ALA A 266 -14.73 10.16 3.77
CA ALA A 266 -16.15 10.01 4.11
C ALA A 266 -16.43 8.79 5.01
N TYR A 267 -15.60 7.77 4.95
CA TYR A 267 -15.74 6.54 5.73
C TYR A 267 -14.83 6.50 6.95
N ASN A 268 -14.12 7.58 7.25
CA ASN A 268 -13.23 7.72 8.40
C ASN A 268 -12.18 6.59 8.50
N VAL A 269 -11.56 6.25 7.39
CA VAL A 269 -10.51 5.21 7.31
C VAL A 269 -9.27 5.63 8.08
N THR A 270 -8.88 6.90 7.98
CA THR A 270 -7.72 7.45 8.67
C THR A 270 -8.03 7.88 10.11
N SER A 271 -9.30 7.91 10.51
CA SER A 271 -9.73 8.34 11.85
C SER A 271 -9.14 9.72 12.22
N TYR A 272 -9.22 10.69 11.32
CA TYR A 272 -8.77 12.06 11.57
C TYR A 272 -9.48 12.64 12.83
N PRO A 273 -8.80 13.35 13.73
CA PRO A 273 -7.43 13.90 13.62
C PRO A 273 -6.30 12.93 14.08
N TYR A 274 -6.58 11.65 14.29
CA TYR A 274 -5.54 10.70 14.71
C TYR A 274 -4.46 10.49 13.63
N LEU A 275 -4.86 10.35 12.36
CA LEU A 275 -3.97 10.28 11.19
C LEU A 275 -4.28 11.43 10.21
N GLY A 276 -3.23 11.98 9.61
CA GLY A 276 -3.37 12.94 8.50
C GLY A 276 -3.57 12.26 7.14
N GLY A 277 -3.47 10.94 7.08
CA GLY A 277 -3.55 10.16 5.85
C GLY A 277 -2.66 8.92 5.89
N LEU A 278 -2.13 8.49 4.73
CA LEU A 278 -1.22 7.37 4.62
C LEU A 278 0.01 7.69 3.76
N ILE A 279 1.08 6.94 4.00
CA ILE A 279 2.29 6.87 3.17
C ILE A 279 2.25 5.56 2.43
N GLY A 280 2.21 5.62 1.11
CA GLY A 280 2.03 4.48 0.24
C GLY A 280 3.34 3.90 -0.28
N ASN A 281 3.19 2.85 -1.07
CA ASN A 281 4.30 2.01 -1.45
C ASN A 281 5.21 2.63 -2.52
N ASP A 282 4.74 3.56 -3.36
CA ASP A 282 5.66 4.25 -4.29
C ASP A 282 6.74 5.08 -3.56
N LEU A 283 6.48 5.45 -2.30
CA LEU A 283 7.50 6.03 -1.44
C LEU A 283 8.29 4.95 -0.68
N LEU A 284 7.60 3.91 -0.16
CA LEU A 284 8.22 2.85 0.65
C LEU A 284 9.10 1.89 -0.17
N ARG A 285 8.78 1.61 -1.44
CA ARG A 285 9.58 0.78 -2.34
C ARG A 285 10.99 1.32 -2.64
N ARG A 286 11.25 2.58 -2.26
CA ARG A 286 12.58 3.20 -2.33
C ARG A 286 13.53 2.69 -1.27
N PHE A 287 13.05 1.77 -0.45
CA PHE A 287 13.80 1.08 0.59
C PHE A 287 13.64 -0.44 0.44
N ASN A 288 14.67 -1.17 0.82
CA ASN A 288 14.48 -2.54 1.26
C ASN A 288 13.94 -2.47 2.69
N VAL A 289 12.82 -3.15 2.94
CA VAL A 289 12.04 -2.97 4.17
C VAL A 289 12.12 -4.23 5.02
N ILE A 290 12.33 -4.08 6.33
CA ILE A 290 12.18 -5.18 7.29
C ILE A 290 11.03 -4.83 8.23
N LEU A 291 10.02 -5.69 8.23
CA LEU A 291 8.84 -5.60 9.08
C LEU A 291 9.02 -6.57 10.25
N ASN A 292 9.07 -6.05 11.47
CA ASN A 292 9.13 -6.84 12.71
C ASN A 292 8.04 -6.34 13.66
N TYR A 293 6.85 -6.89 13.51
CA TYR A 293 5.68 -6.46 14.28
C TYR A 293 5.79 -6.81 15.76
N ASP A 294 6.48 -7.90 16.10
CA ASP A 294 6.75 -8.32 17.48
C ASP A 294 7.54 -7.25 18.27
N LYS A 295 8.54 -6.65 17.65
CA LYS A 295 9.35 -5.57 18.23
C LYS A 295 8.82 -4.17 17.88
N ARG A 296 7.73 -4.07 17.12
CA ARG A 296 7.20 -2.82 16.58
C ARG A 296 8.26 -2.04 15.80
N ASP A 297 8.96 -2.74 14.92
CA ASP A 297 10.05 -2.21 14.12
C ASP A 297 9.68 -2.20 12.64
N ILE A 298 9.92 -1.09 11.97
CA ILE A 298 10.04 -0.99 10.53
C ILE A 298 11.43 -0.46 10.23
N TYR A 299 12.27 -1.30 9.63
CA TYR A 299 13.61 -0.88 9.26
C TYR A 299 13.65 -0.54 7.77
N LEU A 300 14.12 0.65 7.44
CA LEU A 300 14.19 1.20 6.09
C LEU A 300 15.66 1.29 5.66
N LEU A 301 16.06 0.51 4.67
CA LEU A 301 17.38 0.55 4.07
C LEU A 301 17.28 1.11 2.65
N PRO A 302 17.82 2.32 2.35
CA PRO A 302 17.78 2.86 1.00
C PRO A 302 18.30 1.87 -0.03
N ASN A 303 17.59 1.71 -1.14
CA ASN A 303 17.90 0.79 -2.21
C ASN A 303 18.22 1.52 -3.51
N LYS A 304 18.43 0.80 -4.63
CA LYS A 304 18.73 1.39 -5.95
C LYS A 304 17.65 2.37 -6.45
N HIS A 305 16.41 2.22 -5.99
CA HIS A 305 15.27 3.08 -6.37
C HIS A 305 15.16 4.35 -5.51
N PHE A 306 16.03 4.53 -4.50
CA PHE A 306 15.91 5.63 -3.53
C PHE A 306 15.88 7.01 -4.19
N ASN A 307 16.71 7.22 -5.20
CA ASN A 307 16.82 8.49 -5.92
C ASN A 307 16.04 8.52 -7.24
N GLU A 308 15.21 7.54 -7.54
CA GLU A 308 14.37 7.57 -8.72
C GLU A 308 13.47 8.81 -8.74
N PRO A 309 13.28 9.46 -9.91
CA PRO A 309 12.30 10.54 -10.02
C PRO A 309 10.89 10.04 -9.67
N PHE A 310 10.06 10.95 -9.19
CA PHE A 310 8.62 10.67 -9.06
C PHE A 310 7.94 10.83 -10.41
N ASP A 311 6.82 10.13 -10.57
CA ASP A 311 5.94 10.34 -11.70
C ASP A 311 5.10 11.61 -11.49
N TYR A 312 5.21 12.54 -12.43
CA TYR A 312 4.46 13.80 -12.46
C TYR A 312 3.48 13.84 -13.63
N SER A 313 3.23 12.72 -14.26
CA SER A 313 2.34 12.62 -15.42
C SER A 313 0.88 12.88 -15.05
N TYR A 314 0.15 13.51 -15.96
CA TYR A 314 -1.27 13.72 -15.87
C TYR A 314 -1.91 13.64 -17.25
N SER A 315 -2.48 12.51 -17.57
CA SER A 315 -3.29 12.32 -18.76
C SER A 315 -4.75 12.74 -18.55
N GLY A 316 -5.26 12.47 -17.35
CA GLY A 316 -6.66 12.64 -16.95
C GLY A 316 -7.53 11.46 -17.35
N ILE A 317 -6.96 10.30 -17.72
CA ILE A 317 -7.71 9.05 -17.91
C ILE A 317 -7.28 8.02 -16.88
N GLU A 318 -8.24 7.19 -16.47
CA GLU A 318 -8.00 5.96 -15.73
C GLU A 318 -8.32 4.77 -16.64
N LEU A 319 -7.43 3.78 -16.63
CA LEU A 319 -7.56 2.58 -17.44
C LEU A 319 -7.85 1.37 -16.56
N TYR A 320 -8.83 0.57 -16.97
CA TYR A 320 -9.23 -0.66 -16.29
C TYR A 320 -9.26 -1.83 -17.25
N TYR A 321 -9.02 -3.02 -16.73
CA TYR A 321 -9.17 -4.27 -17.45
C TYR A 321 -10.51 -4.90 -17.07
N VAL A 322 -11.50 -4.82 -17.95
CA VAL A 322 -12.87 -5.28 -17.70
C VAL A 322 -13.28 -6.24 -18.80
N ASN A 323 -13.75 -7.42 -18.44
CA ASN A 323 -14.25 -8.43 -19.39
C ASN A 323 -13.29 -8.70 -20.58
N GLY A 324 -12.00 -8.84 -20.29
CA GLY A 324 -10.99 -9.14 -21.33
C GLY A 324 -10.56 -7.96 -22.18
N ARG A 325 -10.97 -6.72 -21.84
CA ARG A 325 -10.67 -5.50 -22.61
C ARG A 325 -10.11 -4.41 -21.69
N ILE A 326 -9.25 -3.57 -22.23
CA ILE A 326 -8.79 -2.37 -21.55
C ILE A 326 -9.73 -1.23 -21.95
N ILE A 327 -10.37 -0.63 -20.96
CA ILE A 327 -11.31 0.48 -21.17
C ILE A 327 -10.83 1.75 -20.46
N ILE A 328 -11.26 2.89 -20.96
CA ILE A 328 -11.19 4.16 -20.23
C ILE A 328 -12.36 4.18 -19.25
N GLY A 329 -12.10 4.10 -17.97
CA GLY A 329 -13.13 4.08 -16.93
C GLY A 329 -13.43 5.44 -16.32
N ASP A 330 -12.54 6.44 -16.55
CA ASP A 330 -12.78 7.84 -16.19
C ASP A 330 -11.99 8.78 -17.09
N VAL A 331 -12.57 9.97 -17.36
CA VAL A 331 -11.91 11.09 -18.03
C VAL A 331 -12.12 12.36 -17.23
N ALA A 332 -11.08 12.81 -16.54
CA ALA A 332 -11.13 13.99 -15.70
C ALA A 332 -11.41 15.26 -16.50
N LYS A 333 -12.30 16.12 -16.00
CA LYS A 333 -12.65 17.41 -16.62
C LYS A 333 -11.42 18.32 -16.81
N ALA A 334 -11.39 19.04 -17.90
CA ALA A 334 -10.31 19.94 -18.32
C ALA A 334 -8.93 19.27 -18.48
N SER A 335 -8.89 17.94 -18.49
CA SER A 335 -7.66 17.15 -18.70
C SER A 335 -7.16 17.21 -20.14
N PRO A 336 -5.90 16.79 -20.39
CA PRO A 336 -5.39 16.62 -21.74
C PRO A 336 -6.22 15.64 -22.59
N ALA A 337 -6.70 14.56 -21.99
CA ALA A 337 -7.49 13.53 -22.67
C ALA A 337 -8.90 14.02 -23.06
N GLU A 338 -9.59 14.72 -22.15
CA GLU A 338 -10.90 15.30 -22.42
C GLU A 338 -10.86 16.29 -23.59
N LYS A 339 -9.82 17.15 -23.63
CA LYS A 339 -9.65 18.17 -24.69
C LYS A 339 -9.53 17.59 -26.08
N VAL A 340 -9.08 16.35 -26.24
CA VAL A 340 -9.00 15.70 -27.55
C VAL A 340 -10.22 14.83 -27.85
N GLY A 341 -11.16 14.69 -26.92
CA GLY A 341 -12.43 14.00 -27.11
C GLY A 341 -12.46 12.53 -26.71
N LEU A 342 -11.49 12.07 -25.91
CA LEU A 342 -11.57 10.76 -25.24
C LEU A 342 -12.72 10.76 -24.25
N LYS A 343 -13.38 9.62 -24.09
CA LYS A 343 -14.56 9.46 -23.23
C LYS A 343 -14.47 8.19 -22.39
N GLU A 344 -15.16 8.22 -21.27
CA GLU A 344 -15.46 7.02 -20.50
C GLU A 344 -16.16 5.98 -21.39
N GLY A 345 -15.82 4.71 -21.23
CA GLY A 345 -16.31 3.59 -22.02
C GLY A 345 -15.53 3.32 -23.33
N ASP A 346 -14.62 4.19 -23.74
CA ASP A 346 -13.77 3.92 -24.90
C ASP A 346 -12.93 2.66 -24.67
N VAL A 347 -12.95 1.72 -25.59
CA VAL A 347 -12.11 0.51 -25.53
C VAL A 347 -10.74 0.83 -26.12
N VAL A 348 -9.69 0.73 -25.33
CA VAL A 348 -8.33 1.03 -25.77
C VAL A 348 -7.76 -0.12 -26.59
N VAL A 349 -7.45 0.15 -27.86
CA VAL A 349 -6.90 -0.81 -28.81
C VAL A 349 -5.36 -0.76 -28.77
N SER A 350 -4.77 0.44 -28.74
CA SER A 350 -3.33 0.59 -28.61
C SER A 350 -2.95 1.93 -27.97
N ILE A 351 -1.77 1.96 -27.35
CA ILE A 351 -1.08 3.20 -26.94
C ILE A 351 0.32 3.19 -27.55
N ASP A 352 0.71 4.27 -28.25
CA ASP A 352 2.01 4.42 -28.94
C ASP A 352 2.37 3.21 -29.81
N LYS A 353 1.38 2.71 -30.59
CA LYS A 353 1.53 1.53 -31.46
C LYS A 353 1.81 0.20 -30.71
N ASN A 354 1.64 0.17 -29.39
CA ASN A 354 1.66 -1.05 -28.62
C ASN A 354 0.23 -1.66 -28.62
N PHE A 355 0.07 -2.84 -29.20
CA PHE A 355 -1.18 -3.58 -29.30
C PHE A 355 -1.24 -4.79 -28.37
N ASN A 356 -0.32 -4.92 -27.42
CA ASN A 356 -0.18 -6.12 -26.59
C ASN A 356 -1.33 -6.34 -25.58
N GLN A 357 -2.30 -5.42 -25.51
CA GLN A 357 -3.44 -5.47 -24.57
C GLN A 357 -2.97 -5.72 -23.11
N ASN A 358 -1.85 -5.09 -22.74
CA ASN A 358 -1.30 -5.17 -21.40
C ASN A 358 -1.53 -3.86 -20.65
N LEU A 359 -2.40 -3.90 -19.63
CA LEU A 359 -2.80 -2.72 -18.86
C LEU A 359 -1.61 -2.02 -18.20
N GLN A 360 -0.66 -2.79 -17.64
CA GLN A 360 0.50 -2.23 -16.96
C GLN A 360 1.40 -1.46 -17.94
N GLN A 361 1.61 -2.01 -19.15
CA GLN A 361 2.38 -1.32 -20.20
C GLN A 361 1.66 -0.06 -20.67
N TYR A 362 0.35 -0.09 -20.78
CA TYR A 362 -0.44 1.08 -21.19
C TYR A 362 -0.40 2.18 -20.11
N LYS A 363 -0.53 1.81 -18.83
CA LYS A 363 -0.35 2.75 -17.72
C LYS A 363 1.05 3.36 -17.73
N GLN A 364 2.09 2.54 -17.99
CA GLN A 364 3.48 3.01 -18.06
C GLN A 364 3.71 3.98 -19.24
N ALA A 365 3.10 3.75 -20.41
CA ALA A 365 3.19 4.67 -21.54
C ALA A 365 2.61 6.06 -21.20
N LEU A 366 1.57 6.12 -20.36
CA LEU A 366 0.98 7.37 -19.89
C LEU A 366 1.77 8.07 -18.78
N GLN A 367 2.80 7.44 -18.22
CA GLN A 367 3.68 8.03 -17.19
C GLN A 367 4.82 8.87 -17.76
N ASN A 368 4.76 9.29 -19.02
CA ASN A 368 5.77 10.11 -19.69
C ASN A 368 5.38 11.59 -19.71
N ALA A 369 5.49 12.26 -18.56
CA ALA A 369 5.11 13.67 -18.40
C ALA A 369 5.74 14.60 -19.45
N GLY A 370 4.90 15.34 -20.18
CA GLY A 370 5.33 16.26 -21.25
C GLY A 370 5.51 15.61 -22.61
N GLN A 371 5.43 14.30 -22.75
CA GLN A 371 5.52 13.61 -24.05
C GLN A 371 4.17 13.59 -24.77
N LYS A 372 4.22 13.45 -26.10
CA LYS A 372 3.07 13.26 -26.97
C LYS A 372 2.77 11.77 -27.01
N VAL A 373 1.53 11.40 -26.73
CA VAL A 373 1.03 10.02 -26.76
C VAL A 373 -0.04 9.90 -27.83
N SER A 374 0.00 8.80 -28.57
CA SER A 374 -1.06 8.38 -29.52
C SER A 374 -1.85 7.24 -28.89
N ILE A 375 -3.18 7.36 -28.85
CA ILE A 375 -4.08 6.32 -28.37
C ILE A 375 -5.12 6.02 -29.44
N ILE A 376 -5.26 4.73 -29.80
CA ILE A 376 -6.34 4.25 -30.66
C ILE A 376 -7.39 3.62 -29.76
N VAL A 377 -8.63 4.09 -29.90
CA VAL A 377 -9.76 3.52 -29.18
C VAL A 377 -10.84 3.03 -30.16
N SER A 378 -11.63 2.06 -29.73
CA SER A 378 -12.87 1.65 -30.38
C SER A 378 -14.03 2.24 -29.58
N ARG A 379 -14.88 3.02 -30.26
CA ARG A 379 -16.14 3.60 -29.76
C ARG A 379 -17.25 3.22 -30.73
N ASP A 380 -18.26 2.51 -30.26
CA ASP A 380 -19.39 2.05 -31.08
C ASP A 380 -18.94 1.26 -32.34
N GLY A 381 -17.85 0.48 -32.20
CA GLY A 381 -17.26 -0.30 -33.29
C GLY A 381 -16.38 0.50 -34.26
N GLN A 382 -16.26 1.82 -34.09
CA GLN A 382 -15.39 2.66 -34.91
C GLN A 382 -14.04 2.89 -34.24
N LEU A 383 -12.97 2.72 -35.02
CA LEU A 383 -11.61 3.01 -34.55
C LEU A 383 -11.28 4.49 -34.76
N THR A 384 -10.82 5.16 -33.71
CA THR A 384 -10.38 6.55 -33.78
C THR A 384 -9.04 6.70 -33.09
N GLU A 385 -8.12 7.40 -33.73
CA GLU A 385 -6.83 7.78 -33.15
C GLU A 385 -6.93 9.18 -32.54
N TYR A 386 -6.49 9.29 -31.28
CA TYR A 386 -6.35 10.56 -30.58
C TYR A 386 -4.89 10.79 -30.19
N GLN A 387 -4.45 12.03 -30.28
CA GLN A 387 -3.10 12.41 -29.89
C GLN A 387 -3.14 13.58 -28.92
N PHE A 388 -2.47 13.44 -27.79
CA PHE A 388 -2.37 14.51 -26.80
C PHE A 388 -1.00 14.53 -26.13
N ARG A 389 -0.69 15.62 -25.48
CA ARG A 389 0.51 15.74 -24.66
C ARG A 389 0.16 15.45 -23.20
N VAL A 390 0.82 14.47 -22.60
CA VAL A 390 0.67 14.16 -21.18
C VAL A 390 1.07 15.38 -20.35
N GLY A 391 0.21 15.84 -19.47
CA GLY A 391 0.47 16.95 -18.58
C GLY A 391 1.62 16.67 -17.60
N ASN A 392 2.14 17.72 -17.01
CA ASN A 392 3.15 17.63 -15.95
C ASN A 392 2.71 18.45 -14.75
N ILE A 393 2.36 17.77 -13.65
CA ILE A 393 1.84 18.42 -12.43
C ILE A 393 2.92 19.18 -11.65
N LEU A 394 4.20 18.94 -11.92
CA LEU A 394 5.30 19.68 -11.30
C LEU A 394 5.45 21.08 -11.91
N LYS A 395 5.13 21.24 -13.19
CA LYS A 395 5.12 22.54 -13.89
C LYS A 395 3.76 23.21 -13.64
N GLN A 396 3.69 23.96 -12.57
CA GLN A 396 2.51 24.73 -12.19
C GLN A 396 2.54 26.14 -12.74
#